data_78965387799600be29583dc362f1722d
#
_entry.id   78965387799600be29583dc362f1722d
#
_cell.length_a   1.000
_cell.length_b   1.000
_cell.length_c   1.000
_cell.angle_alpha   90.00
_cell.angle_beta   90.00
_cell.angle_gamma   90.00
#
_symmetry.space_group_name_H-M   'P 1'
#
loop_
_entity.id
_entity.type
_entity.pdbx_description
1 polymer ?
#
loop_
_entity_poly.entity_id
_entity_poly.type
_entity_poly.pdbx_seq_one_letter_code
_entity_poly.pdbx_strand_id
1 'polypeptide(L)'
;MPLISSDFFSGLLAIILLDLVLAGDNAIVIAMAARNLPPPLQRKAVFWGSFGAIAVRVLLTSVVVFLLKLPGLMLTGGLLLLPIAWKLLQQSDDSSTLRVSAPDSLWNALRTIIVADALMGMDNVLAIAGASKGHLGLVVLGLLISVPLVVWGSTLILRWIGRFPIIIYIGAGAIAFTAARMIAHDPLAASLFGMRPWMAHPLELLLVVAICAGGWWRRRRA
;
A
#
# COMPACT_ATOMS: atom_id res chain seq x y z
N MET A 1 -14.16 -24.84 12.39
CA MET A 1 -14.22 -24.18 13.72
C MET A 1 -15.66 -23.82 14.02
N PRO A 2 -16.21 -24.12 15.20
CA PRO A 2 -17.50 -23.54 15.59
C PRO A 2 -17.36 -22.02 15.67
N LEU A 3 -18.35 -21.31 15.13
CA LEU A 3 -18.37 -19.83 15.03
C LEU A 3 -18.33 -19.10 16.40
N ILE A 4 -18.35 -19.81 17.50
CA ILE A 4 -18.37 -19.29 18.88
C ILE A 4 -17.26 -19.98 19.71
N SER A 5 -16.06 -20.11 19.15
CA SER A 5 -14.90 -20.62 19.91
C SER A 5 -13.95 -19.48 20.25
N SER A 6 -13.22 -19.60 21.38
CA SER A 6 -12.15 -18.67 21.76
C SER A 6 -11.11 -18.51 20.63
N ASP A 7 -10.86 -19.60 19.88
CA ASP A 7 -9.94 -19.61 18.74
C ASP A 7 -10.46 -18.78 17.55
N PHE A 8 -11.79 -18.74 17.35
CA PHE A 8 -12.40 -17.90 16.31
C PHE A 8 -12.20 -16.41 16.64
N PHE A 9 -12.52 -16.01 17.86
CA PHE A 9 -12.38 -14.60 18.27
C PHE A 9 -10.93 -14.16 18.33
N SER A 10 -10.02 -15.01 18.80
CA SER A 10 -8.59 -14.69 18.82
C SER A 10 -8.01 -14.56 17.40
N GLY A 11 -8.41 -15.44 16.49
CA GLY A 11 -8.01 -15.36 15.07
C GLY A 11 -8.59 -14.13 14.38
N LEU A 12 -9.86 -13.80 14.62
CA LEU A 12 -10.51 -12.61 14.08
C LEU A 12 -9.83 -11.33 14.59
N LEU A 13 -9.58 -11.24 15.89
CA LEU A 13 -8.89 -10.10 16.48
C LEU A 13 -7.47 -9.98 15.94
N ALA A 14 -6.75 -11.09 15.81
CA ALA A 14 -5.41 -11.10 15.25
C ALA A 14 -5.40 -10.57 13.81
N ILE A 15 -6.35 -10.98 12.96
CA ILE A 15 -6.46 -10.50 11.57
C ILE A 15 -6.76 -9.00 11.54
N ILE A 16 -7.71 -8.52 12.37
CA ILE A 16 -8.04 -7.09 12.44
C ILE A 16 -6.82 -6.27 12.88
N LEU A 17 -6.12 -6.71 13.94
CA LEU A 17 -4.94 -6.01 14.45
C LEU A 17 -3.78 -6.03 13.44
N LEU A 18 -3.52 -7.18 12.81
CA LEU A 18 -2.52 -7.30 11.76
C LEU A 18 -2.84 -6.37 10.58
N ASP A 19 -4.08 -6.39 10.09
CA ASP A 19 -4.48 -5.53 8.99
C ASP A 19 -4.37 -4.04 9.36
N LEU A 20 -4.78 -3.64 10.55
CA LEU A 20 -4.64 -2.25 11.01
C LEU A 20 -3.19 -1.79 11.14
N VAL A 21 -2.32 -2.63 11.70
CA VAL A 21 -0.89 -2.32 11.87
C VAL A 21 -0.19 -2.25 10.52
N LEU A 22 -0.52 -3.19 9.63
CA LEU A 22 0.07 -3.30 8.30
C LEU A 22 -0.61 -2.38 7.25
N ALA A 23 -1.80 -1.84 7.53
CA ALA A 23 -2.52 -0.94 6.62
C ALA A 23 -2.25 0.55 6.89
N GLY A 24 -1.38 0.88 7.81
CA GLY A 24 -1.05 2.28 8.12
C GLY A 24 -0.46 3.02 6.92
N ASP A 25 0.45 2.39 6.20
CA ASP A 25 1.04 2.87 4.94
C ASP A 25 0.02 2.85 3.79
N ASN A 26 -0.82 1.82 3.70
CA ASN A 26 -1.89 1.74 2.70
C ASN A 26 -2.88 2.91 2.83
N ALA A 27 -3.23 3.32 4.06
CA ALA A 27 -4.10 4.46 4.29
C ALA A 27 -3.50 5.77 3.75
N ILE A 28 -2.18 5.94 3.86
CA ILE A 28 -1.47 7.09 3.27
C ILE A 28 -1.51 7.02 1.75
N VAL A 29 -1.28 5.85 1.15
CA VAL A 29 -1.35 5.66 -0.32
C VAL A 29 -2.74 5.98 -0.85
N ILE A 30 -3.79 5.49 -0.19
CA ILE A 30 -5.19 5.77 -0.55
C ILE A 30 -5.45 7.28 -0.51
N ALA A 31 -5.03 7.95 0.56
CA ALA A 31 -5.18 9.39 0.71
C ALA A 31 -4.42 10.16 -0.38
N MET A 32 -3.16 9.78 -0.65
CA MET A 32 -2.34 10.41 -1.68
C MET A 32 -2.91 10.24 -3.09
N ALA A 33 -3.43 9.06 -3.41
CA ALA A 33 -4.04 8.79 -4.72
C ALA A 33 -5.36 9.56 -4.93
N ALA A 34 -6.11 9.80 -3.86
CA ALA A 34 -7.40 10.50 -3.92
C ALA A 34 -7.29 12.04 -3.82
N ARG A 35 -6.16 12.59 -3.34
CA ARG A 35 -6.05 13.99 -2.90
C ARG A 35 -6.36 15.05 -3.96
N ASN A 36 -6.03 14.79 -5.24
CA ASN A 36 -6.24 15.73 -6.33
C ASN A 36 -7.66 15.70 -6.91
N LEU A 37 -8.50 14.77 -6.44
CA LEU A 37 -9.89 14.70 -6.86
C LEU A 37 -10.74 15.75 -6.14
N PRO A 38 -11.83 16.25 -6.76
CA PRO A 38 -12.85 17.04 -6.06
C PRO A 38 -13.40 16.31 -4.84
N PRO A 39 -13.77 17.02 -3.75
CA PRO A 39 -14.20 16.41 -2.49
C PRO A 39 -15.24 15.28 -2.60
N PRO A 40 -16.29 15.38 -3.49
CA PRO A 40 -17.23 14.28 -3.65
C PRO A 40 -16.60 13.01 -4.24
N LEU A 41 -15.62 13.19 -5.16
CA LEU A 41 -14.92 12.08 -5.79
C LEU A 41 -13.83 11.50 -4.88
N GLN A 42 -13.22 12.30 -4.00
CA GLN A 42 -12.29 11.81 -2.98
C GLN A 42 -12.95 10.74 -2.11
N ARG A 43 -14.15 11.03 -1.58
CA ARG A 43 -14.90 10.08 -0.74
C ARG A 43 -15.21 8.79 -1.50
N LYS A 44 -15.62 8.91 -2.77
CA LYS A 44 -15.88 7.74 -3.63
C LYS A 44 -14.61 6.95 -3.90
N ALA A 45 -13.48 7.62 -4.19
CA ALA A 45 -12.19 6.98 -4.42
C ALA A 45 -11.71 6.23 -3.18
N VAL A 46 -11.77 6.85 -2.00
CA VAL A 46 -11.39 6.22 -0.73
C VAL A 46 -12.27 5.01 -0.47
N PHE A 47 -13.60 5.14 -0.55
CA PHE A 47 -14.52 4.05 -0.25
C PHE A 47 -14.38 2.88 -1.23
N TRP A 48 -14.53 3.14 -2.54
CA TRP A 48 -14.47 2.10 -3.56
C TRP A 48 -13.07 1.55 -3.76
N GLY A 49 -12.03 2.40 -3.58
CA GLY A 49 -10.63 1.98 -3.62
C GLY A 49 -10.30 1.02 -2.49
N SER A 50 -10.70 1.33 -1.25
CA SER A 50 -10.52 0.43 -0.10
C SER A 50 -11.29 -0.87 -0.26
N PHE A 51 -12.53 -0.81 -0.76
CA PHE A 51 -13.32 -2.01 -1.00
C PHE A 51 -12.71 -2.90 -2.09
N GLY A 52 -12.25 -2.29 -3.20
CA GLY A 52 -11.55 -3.00 -4.26
C GLY A 52 -10.22 -3.61 -3.81
N ALA A 53 -9.45 -2.87 -3.00
CA ALA A 53 -8.22 -3.34 -2.39
C ALA A 53 -8.46 -4.59 -1.54
N ILE A 54 -9.49 -4.59 -0.70
CA ILE A 54 -9.85 -5.74 0.12
C ILE A 54 -10.32 -6.92 -0.72
N ALA A 55 -11.11 -6.70 -1.76
CA ALA A 55 -11.51 -7.78 -2.65
C ALA A 55 -10.29 -8.47 -3.28
N VAL A 56 -9.32 -7.69 -3.75
CA VAL A 56 -8.05 -8.22 -4.27
C VAL A 56 -7.26 -8.93 -3.19
N ARG A 57 -7.18 -8.39 -1.98
CA ARG A 57 -6.47 -9.02 -0.84
C ARG A 57 -7.08 -10.36 -0.43
N VAL A 58 -8.41 -10.48 -0.42
CA VAL A 58 -9.09 -11.77 -0.20
C VAL A 58 -8.72 -12.77 -1.29
N LEU A 59 -8.73 -12.35 -2.56
CA LEU A 59 -8.30 -13.20 -3.67
C LEU A 59 -6.84 -13.64 -3.53
N LEU A 60 -5.93 -12.70 -3.26
CA LEU A 60 -4.52 -12.99 -3.05
C LEU A 60 -4.30 -13.93 -1.86
N THR A 61 -5.03 -13.75 -0.75
CA THR A 61 -4.95 -14.64 0.41
C THR A 61 -5.39 -16.06 0.06
N SER A 62 -6.39 -16.19 -0.81
CA SER A 62 -6.88 -17.51 -1.26
C SER A 62 -5.87 -18.27 -2.10
N VAL A 63 -4.99 -17.58 -2.82
CA VAL A 63 -4.02 -18.15 -3.75
C VAL A 63 -2.56 -17.97 -3.31
N VAL A 64 -2.34 -17.39 -2.15
CA VAL A 64 -1.00 -17.00 -1.66
C VAL A 64 0.01 -18.14 -1.67
N VAL A 65 -0.40 -19.34 -1.30
CA VAL A 65 0.50 -20.52 -1.28
C VAL A 65 1.08 -20.84 -2.66
N PHE A 66 0.32 -20.54 -3.73
CA PHE A 66 0.78 -20.71 -5.10
C PHE A 66 1.62 -19.50 -5.56
N LEU A 67 1.21 -18.28 -5.19
CA LEU A 67 1.93 -17.07 -5.55
C LEU A 67 3.34 -17.01 -4.97
N LEU A 68 3.52 -17.46 -3.74
CA LEU A 68 4.84 -17.48 -3.08
C LEU A 68 5.85 -18.41 -3.73
N LYS A 69 5.39 -19.39 -4.52
CA LYS A 69 6.26 -20.27 -5.28
C LYS A 69 6.79 -19.64 -6.57
N LEU A 70 6.25 -18.48 -6.96
CA LEU A 70 6.67 -17.77 -8.17
C LEU A 70 7.92 -16.92 -7.86
N PRO A 71 9.11 -17.33 -8.33
CA PRO A 71 10.32 -16.53 -8.15
C PRO A 71 10.20 -15.23 -8.96
N GLY A 72 10.67 -14.12 -8.38
CA GLY A 72 10.62 -12.80 -9.02
C GLY A 72 9.31 -12.03 -8.85
N LEU A 73 8.32 -12.60 -8.16
CA LEU A 73 7.04 -11.93 -7.94
C LEU A 73 7.22 -10.70 -7.04
N MET A 74 7.96 -10.84 -5.94
CA MET A 74 8.25 -9.73 -5.03
C MET A 74 9.19 -8.71 -5.69
N LEU A 75 10.19 -9.16 -6.43
CA LEU A 75 11.08 -8.29 -7.20
C LEU A 75 10.30 -7.42 -8.19
N THR A 76 9.44 -8.04 -8.99
CA THR A 76 8.62 -7.32 -9.98
C THR A 76 7.65 -6.36 -9.29
N GLY A 77 6.98 -6.79 -8.21
CA GLY A 77 6.09 -5.96 -7.42
C GLY A 77 6.80 -4.73 -6.84
N GLY A 78 7.96 -4.93 -6.23
CA GLY A 78 8.79 -3.84 -5.69
C GLY A 78 9.22 -2.84 -6.76
N LEU A 79 9.66 -3.32 -7.93
CA LEU A 79 10.02 -2.46 -9.06
C LEU A 79 8.82 -1.65 -9.58
N LEU A 80 7.62 -2.21 -9.58
CA LEU A 80 6.39 -1.51 -9.98
C LEU A 80 5.92 -0.47 -8.95
N LEU A 81 6.27 -0.63 -7.67
CA LEU A 81 5.94 0.35 -6.63
C LEU A 81 6.77 1.64 -6.74
N LEU A 82 8.02 1.59 -7.22
CA LEU A 82 8.87 2.76 -7.34
C LEU A 82 8.29 3.88 -8.22
N PRO A 83 7.82 3.62 -9.45
CA PRO A 83 7.16 4.66 -10.24
C PRO A 83 5.85 5.15 -9.62
N ILE A 84 5.13 4.31 -8.85
CA ILE A 84 3.94 4.75 -8.10
C ILE A 84 4.35 5.75 -7.02
N ALA A 85 5.35 5.42 -6.19
CA ALA A 85 5.89 6.32 -5.17
C ALA A 85 6.33 7.66 -5.76
N TRP A 86 7.05 7.61 -6.87
CA TRP A 86 7.50 8.79 -7.59
C TRP A 86 6.35 9.64 -8.12
N LYS A 87 5.37 9.01 -8.79
CA LYS A 87 4.18 9.70 -9.32
C LYS A 87 3.38 10.36 -8.20
N LEU A 88 3.14 9.68 -7.09
CA LEU A 88 2.42 10.21 -5.95
C LEU A 88 3.15 11.41 -5.31
N LEU A 89 4.48 11.41 -5.30
CA LEU A 89 5.28 12.53 -4.83
C LEU A 89 5.18 13.75 -5.76
N GLN A 90 5.22 13.53 -7.08
CA GLN A 90 5.15 14.60 -8.09
C GLN A 90 3.80 15.32 -8.15
N GLN A 91 2.71 14.61 -7.97
CA GLN A 91 1.35 15.20 -7.98
C GLN A 91 1.17 16.34 -6.95
N SER A 92 2.16 16.57 -6.08
CA SER A 92 2.16 17.71 -5.12
C SER A 92 2.50 19.04 -5.76
N ASP A 93 3.20 19.05 -6.89
CA ASP A 93 3.80 20.26 -7.45
C ASP A 93 2.93 20.92 -8.53
N ASP A 94 1.94 20.20 -9.09
CA ASP A 94 1.09 20.72 -10.18
C ASP A 94 -0.02 21.69 -9.74
N SER A 95 -0.08 22.05 -8.46
CA SER A 95 -1.08 23.00 -7.95
C SER A 95 -0.78 24.47 -8.28
N SER A 96 0.34 24.79 -8.92
CA SER A 96 0.79 26.18 -9.17
C SER A 96 0.77 26.63 -10.64
N THR A 97 0.46 25.77 -11.60
CA THR A 97 0.29 26.19 -12.99
C THR A 97 -1.11 25.91 -13.47
N LEU A 98 -1.81 26.94 -13.86
CA LEU A 98 -3.11 26.97 -14.55
C LEU A 98 -3.07 26.23 -15.91
N ARG A 99 -2.65 24.97 -15.91
CA ARG A 99 -2.99 24.03 -16.97
C ARG A 99 -4.20 23.25 -16.48
N VAL A 100 -5.33 23.46 -17.15
CA VAL A 100 -6.53 22.62 -17.08
C VAL A 100 -6.14 21.24 -17.59
N SER A 101 -5.33 20.54 -16.81
CA SER A 101 -5.20 19.08 -16.92
C SER A 101 -6.50 18.56 -16.33
N ALA A 102 -7.22 17.75 -17.12
CA ALA A 102 -8.42 17.09 -16.64
C ALA A 102 -8.16 16.52 -15.24
N PRO A 103 -9.06 16.73 -14.26
CA PRO A 103 -8.87 16.22 -12.91
C PRO A 103 -8.53 14.74 -13.01
N ASP A 104 -7.53 14.29 -12.22
CA ASP A 104 -7.19 12.87 -12.17
C ASP A 104 -8.50 12.10 -12.04
N SER A 105 -8.81 11.25 -13.02
CA SER A 105 -10.12 10.62 -13.06
C SER A 105 -10.26 9.70 -11.87
N LEU A 106 -11.49 9.58 -11.35
CA LEU A 106 -11.81 8.63 -10.30
C LEU A 106 -11.23 7.23 -10.63
N TRP A 107 -11.24 6.84 -11.89
CA TRP A 107 -10.70 5.57 -12.36
C TRP A 107 -9.18 5.45 -12.15
N ASN A 108 -8.43 6.52 -12.42
CA ASN A 108 -6.99 6.52 -12.18
C ASN A 108 -6.65 6.41 -10.69
N ALA A 109 -7.41 7.08 -9.84
CA ALA A 109 -7.26 6.95 -8.39
C ALA A 109 -7.58 5.53 -7.92
N LEU A 110 -8.71 4.95 -8.34
CA LEU A 110 -9.10 3.58 -8.01
C LEU A 110 -8.05 2.57 -8.45
N ARG A 111 -7.59 2.67 -9.71
CA ARG A 111 -6.53 1.80 -10.24
C ARG A 111 -5.25 1.91 -9.40
N THR A 112 -4.82 3.12 -9.07
CA THR A 112 -3.61 3.34 -8.27
C THR A 112 -3.74 2.73 -6.88
N ILE A 113 -4.89 2.92 -6.21
CA ILE A 113 -5.16 2.36 -4.89
C ILE A 113 -5.12 0.84 -4.94
N ILE A 114 -5.88 0.23 -5.85
CA ILE A 114 -6.00 -1.24 -5.94
C ILE A 114 -4.67 -1.89 -6.31
N VAL A 115 -3.94 -1.31 -7.28
CA VAL A 115 -2.65 -1.86 -7.71
C VAL A 115 -1.60 -1.70 -6.62
N ALA A 116 -1.52 -0.53 -5.98
CA ALA A 116 -0.58 -0.31 -4.89
C ALA A 116 -0.86 -1.26 -3.71
N ASP A 117 -2.13 -1.38 -3.28
CA ASP A 117 -2.51 -2.29 -2.19
C ASP A 117 -2.21 -3.75 -2.54
N ALA A 118 -2.48 -4.18 -3.79
CA ALA A 118 -2.18 -5.53 -4.24
C ALA A 118 -0.66 -5.83 -4.18
N LEU A 119 0.18 -4.87 -4.57
CA LEU A 119 1.62 -5.02 -4.54
C LEU A 119 2.19 -4.98 -3.11
N MET A 120 1.77 -4.00 -2.31
CA MET A 120 2.21 -3.85 -0.91
C MET A 120 1.60 -4.91 0.00
N GLY A 121 0.42 -5.40 -0.34
CA GLY A 121 -0.33 -6.37 0.45
C GLY A 121 0.22 -7.80 0.40
N MET A 122 1.21 -8.10 -0.44
CA MET A 122 1.74 -9.48 -0.58
C MET A 122 2.31 -10.03 0.73
N ASP A 123 3.10 -9.24 1.45
CA ASP A 123 3.63 -9.64 2.76
C ASP A 123 2.52 -9.73 3.81
N ASN A 124 1.53 -8.84 3.73
CA ASN A 124 0.37 -8.81 4.63
C ASN A 124 -0.52 -10.04 4.46
N VAL A 125 -0.67 -10.50 3.21
CA VAL A 125 -1.46 -11.69 2.85
C VAL A 125 -0.92 -12.94 3.56
N LEU A 126 0.39 -13.08 3.71
CA LEU A 126 1.02 -14.18 4.46
C LEU A 126 0.67 -14.16 5.94
N ALA A 127 0.80 -12.99 6.56
CA ALA A 127 0.48 -12.82 7.97
C ALA A 127 -1.01 -13.12 8.25
N ILE A 128 -1.90 -12.63 7.37
CA ILE A 128 -3.34 -12.86 7.45
C ILE A 128 -3.68 -14.33 7.20
N ALA A 129 -3.07 -14.98 6.20
CA ALA A 129 -3.26 -16.39 5.93
C ALA A 129 -2.82 -17.27 7.12
N GLY A 130 -1.67 -16.94 7.74
CA GLY A 130 -1.19 -17.60 8.95
C GLY A 130 -2.14 -17.43 10.13
N ALA A 131 -2.61 -16.21 10.40
CA ALA A 131 -3.54 -15.91 11.49
C ALA A 131 -4.91 -16.57 11.29
N SER A 132 -5.36 -16.71 10.03
CA SER A 132 -6.63 -17.35 9.70
C SER A 132 -6.63 -18.87 9.87
N LYS A 133 -5.48 -19.49 10.02
CA LYS A 133 -5.31 -20.96 10.07
C LYS A 133 -6.05 -21.68 8.90
N GLY A 134 -6.09 -21.05 7.73
CA GLY A 134 -6.77 -21.58 6.53
C GLY A 134 -8.29 -21.34 6.46
N HIS A 135 -8.87 -20.62 7.42
CA HIS A 135 -10.29 -20.28 7.40
C HIS A 135 -10.57 -18.99 6.62
N LEU A 136 -10.93 -19.10 5.35
CA LEU A 136 -11.20 -17.96 4.47
C LEU A 136 -12.30 -17.04 5.02
N GLY A 137 -13.31 -17.60 5.71
CA GLY A 137 -14.36 -16.81 6.36
C GLY A 137 -13.84 -15.85 7.43
N LEU A 138 -12.80 -16.23 8.19
CA LEU A 138 -12.14 -15.34 9.15
C LEU A 138 -11.42 -14.20 8.43
N VAL A 139 -10.74 -14.49 7.30
CA VAL A 139 -10.08 -13.47 6.48
C VAL A 139 -11.08 -12.45 5.99
N VAL A 140 -12.16 -12.91 5.37
CA VAL A 140 -13.22 -12.03 4.82
C VAL A 140 -13.82 -11.16 5.93
N LEU A 141 -14.21 -11.75 7.06
CA LEU A 141 -14.79 -11.01 8.18
C LEU A 141 -13.81 -10.00 8.79
N GLY A 142 -12.56 -10.41 9.03
CA GLY A 142 -11.52 -9.54 9.60
C GLY A 142 -11.25 -8.33 8.72
N LEU A 143 -11.06 -8.56 7.41
CA LEU A 143 -10.82 -7.50 6.45
C LEU A 143 -12.05 -6.58 6.25
N LEU A 144 -13.28 -7.12 6.27
CA LEU A 144 -14.48 -6.29 6.20
C LEU A 144 -14.65 -5.39 7.42
N ILE A 145 -14.25 -5.86 8.61
CA ILE A 145 -14.30 -5.05 9.83
C ILE A 145 -13.22 -3.95 9.81
N SER A 146 -12.06 -4.20 9.22
CA SER A 146 -11.00 -3.19 9.10
C SER A 146 -11.29 -2.09 8.08
N VAL A 147 -12.16 -2.34 7.05
CA VAL A 147 -12.52 -1.33 6.03
C VAL A 147 -12.93 0.03 6.61
N PRO A 148 -13.90 0.10 7.53
CA PRO A 148 -14.31 1.39 8.09
C PRO A 148 -13.15 2.15 8.73
N LEU A 149 -12.23 1.45 9.37
CA LEU A 149 -11.06 2.04 10.04
C LEU A 149 -10.04 2.57 9.03
N VAL A 150 -9.77 1.82 7.95
CA VAL A 150 -8.90 2.26 6.85
C VAL A 150 -9.51 3.45 6.12
N VAL A 151 -10.81 3.42 5.82
CA VAL A 151 -11.53 4.54 5.17
C VAL A 151 -11.50 5.78 6.05
N TRP A 152 -11.76 5.64 7.34
CA TRP A 152 -11.70 6.75 8.30
C TRP A 152 -10.29 7.31 8.40
N GLY A 153 -9.28 6.46 8.57
CA GLY A 153 -7.86 6.83 8.63
C GLY A 153 -7.40 7.55 7.36
N SER A 154 -7.72 7.02 6.18
CA SER A 154 -7.38 7.65 4.89
C SER A 154 -8.05 9.02 4.73
N THR A 155 -9.30 9.17 5.18
CA THR A 155 -10.02 10.45 5.16
C THR A 155 -9.39 11.47 6.12
N LEU A 156 -8.90 11.03 7.28
CA LEU A 156 -8.18 11.88 8.23
C LEU A 156 -6.83 12.32 7.62
N ILE A 157 -6.10 11.42 7.02
CA ILE A 157 -4.83 11.71 6.35
C ILE A 157 -5.05 12.70 5.19
N LEU A 158 -6.11 12.54 4.39
CA LEU A 158 -6.47 13.49 3.33
C LEU A 158 -6.61 14.93 3.86
N ARG A 159 -7.27 15.11 5.00
CA ARG A 159 -7.40 16.44 5.64
C ARG A 159 -6.04 16.99 6.09
N TRP A 160 -5.16 16.12 6.59
CA TRP A 160 -3.85 16.52 7.08
C TRP A 160 -2.85 16.81 5.97
N ILE A 161 -2.94 16.13 4.83
CA ILE A 161 -2.08 16.39 3.66
C ILE A 161 -2.17 17.85 3.23
N GLY A 162 -3.38 18.43 3.22
CA GLY A 162 -3.57 19.84 2.90
C GLY A 162 -2.92 20.82 3.90
N ARG A 163 -2.75 20.39 5.17
CA ARG A 163 -2.15 21.21 6.23
C ARG A 163 -0.65 20.95 6.43
N PHE A 164 -0.23 19.70 6.20
CA PHE A 164 1.14 19.24 6.43
C PHE A 164 1.68 18.50 5.21
N PRO A 165 2.28 19.20 4.24
CA PRO A 165 2.82 18.57 3.01
C PRO A 165 3.89 17.51 3.27
N ILE A 166 4.51 17.50 4.45
CA ILE A 166 5.49 16.48 4.86
C ILE A 166 4.91 15.06 4.81
N ILE A 167 3.59 14.91 5.01
CA ILE A 167 2.90 13.61 4.96
C ILE A 167 3.07 12.93 3.61
N ILE A 168 3.17 13.70 2.52
CA ILE A 168 3.37 13.18 1.17
C ILE A 168 4.76 12.52 1.06
N TYR A 169 5.80 13.15 1.64
CA TYR A 169 7.14 12.58 1.67
C TYR A 169 7.21 11.33 2.54
N ILE A 170 6.51 11.34 3.69
CA ILE A 170 6.39 10.16 4.56
C ILE A 170 5.73 9.01 3.78
N GLY A 171 4.63 9.27 3.07
CA GLY A 171 3.93 8.26 2.27
C GLY A 171 4.78 7.72 1.11
N ALA A 172 5.40 8.60 0.33
CA ALA A 172 6.29 8.18 -0.75
C ALA A 172 7.50 7.39 -0.22
N GLY A 173 8.04 7.80 0.93
CA GLY A 173 9.11 7.08 1.63
C GLY A 173 8.68 5.70 2.10
N ALA A 174 7.46 5.57 2.66
CA ALA A 174 6.90 4.27 3.08
C ALA A 174 6.74 3.32 1.89
N ILE A 175 6.23 3.81 0.73
CA ILE A 175 6.11 3.00 -0.48
C ILE A 175 7.51 2.58 -0.99
N ALA A 176 8.48 3.50 -0.99
CA ALA A 176 9.85 3.20 -1.40
C ALA A 176 10.53 2.18 -0.47
N PHE A 177 10.28 2.27 0.83
CA PHE A 177 10.74 1.30 1.82
C PHE A 177 10.17 -0.10 1.57
N THR A 178 8.85 -0.19 1.36
CA THR A 178 8.18 -1.46 1.03
C THR A 178 8.71 -2.04 -0.29
N ALA A 179 8.87 -1.20 -1.32
CA ALA A 179 9.47 -1.61 -2.59
C ALA A 179 10.88 -2.20 -2.40
N ALA A 180 11.73 -1.54 -1.60
CA ALA A 180 13.07 -2.01 -1.30
C ALA A 180 13.07 -3.36 -0.58
N ARG A 181 12.19 -3.53 0.42
CA ARG A 181 12.02 -4.81 1.14
C ARG A 181 11.61 -5.92 0.20
N MET A 182 10.61 -5.70 -0.66
CA MET A 182 10.17 -6.69 -1.64
C MET A 182 11.31 -7.10 -2.57
N ILE A 183 12.09 -6.15 -3.09
CA ILE A 183 13.26 -6.42 -3.94
C ILE A 183 14.32 -7.22 -3.19
N ALA A 184 14.63 -6.83 -1.96
CA ALA A 184 15.69 -7.46 -1.17
C ALA A 184 15.36 -8.89 -0.73
N HIS A 185 14.09 -9.20 -0.49
CA HIS A 185 13.66 -10.52 0.00
C HIS A 185 13.22 -11.48 -1.12
N ASP A 186 13.26 -11.04 -2.38
CA ASP A 186 12.93 -11.93 -3.50
C ASP A 186 14.04 -12.97 -3.72
N PRO A 187 13.69 -14.27 -3.85
CA PRO A 187 14.66 -15.34 -4.11
C PRO A 187 15.48 -15.13 -5.39
N LEU A 188 14.90 -14.53 -6.44
CA LEU A 188 15.65 -14.19 -7.66
C LEU A 188 16.66 -13.07 -7.42
N ALA A 189 16.32 -12.06 -6.64
CA ALA A 189 17.27 -11.01 -6.29
C ALA A 189 18.46 -11.58 -5.51
N ALA A 190 18.20 -12.50 -4.58
CA ALA A 190 19.25 -13.20 -3.85
C ALA A 190 20.16 -14.02 -4.79
N SER A 191 19.60 -14.74 -5.77
CA SER A 191 20.36 -15.60 -6.69
C SER A 191 21.11 -14.82 -7.77
N LEU A 192 20.50 -13.76 -8.35
CA LEU A 192 21.06 -12.99 -9.46
C LEU A 192 22.07 -11.93 -9.00
N PHE A 193 21.82 -11.30 -7.87
CA PHE A 193 22.61 -10.17 -7.38
C PHE A 193 23.47 -10.51 -6.17
N GLY A 194 23.45 -11.77 -5.71
CA GLY A 194 24.18 -12.18 -4.49
C GLY A 194 23.73 -11.42 -3.25
N MET A 195 22.47 -10.99 -3.22
CA MET A 195 21.93 -10.19 -2.12
C MET A 195 21.94 -10.98 -0.82
N ARG A 196 22.68 -10.48 0.15
CA ARG A 196 22.72 -11.02 1.51
C ARG A 196 21.69 -10.28 2.38
N PRO A 197 21.14 -10.89 3.44
CA PRO A 197 20.13 -10.25 4.29
C PRO A 197 20.51 -8.88 4.84
N TRP A 198 21.80 -8.66 5.13
CA TRP A 198 22.30 -7.37 5.62
C TRP A 198 22.29 -6.26 4.56
N MET A 199 22.24 -6.59 3.27
CA MET A 199 22.18 -5.63 2.15
C MET A 199 20.77 -5.03 1.99
N ALA A 200 19.76 -5.61 2.63
CA ALA A 200 18.40 -5.08 2.61
C ALA A 200 18.35 -3.66 3.20
N HIS A 201 18.94 -3.44 4.36
CA HIS A 201 18.90 -2.14 5.05
C HIS A 201 19.57 -0.99 4.26
N PRO A 202 20.77 -1.16 3.68
CA PRO A 202 21.35 -0.15 2.78
C PRO A 202 20.46 0.14 1.56
N LEU A 203 19.83 -0.88 0.96
CA LEU A 203 18.94 -0.71 -0.18
C LEU A 203 17.66 0.05 0.21
N GLU A 204 17.05 -0.28 1.35
CA GLU A 204 15.89 0.40 1.92
C GLU A 204 16.20 1.90 2.10
N LEU A 205 17.31 2.21 2.77
CA LEU A 205 17.72 3.59 3.01
C LEU A 205 18.01 4.33 1.69
N LEU A 206 18.72 3.71 0.77
CA LEU A 206 19.06 4.29 -0.52
C LEU A 206 17.83 4.65 -1.34
N LEU A 207 16.86 3.73 -1.47
CA LEU A 207 15.65 3.97 -2.25
C LEU A 207 14.75 5.02 -1.61
N VAL A 208 14.60 5.00 -0.28
CA VAL A 208 13.84 6.04 0.44
C VAL A 208 14.47 7.41 0.23
N VAL A 209 15.80 7.52 0.43
CA VAL A 209 16.51 8.79 0.23
C VAL A 209 16.45 9.23 -1.22
N ALA A 210 16.64 8.33 -2.19
CA ALA A 210 16.58 8.66 -3.62
C ALA A 210 15.21 9.22 -4.04
N ILE A 211 14.12 8.58 -3.62
CA ILE A 211 12.75 9.04 -3.91
C ILE A 211 12.48 10.38 -3.23
N CYS A 212 12.73 10.49 -1.93
CA CYS A 212 12.43 11.72 -1.18
C CYS A 212 13.31 12.90 -1.61
N ALA A 213 14.62 12.68 -1.76
CA ALA A 213 15.57 13.72 -2.18
C ALA A 213 15.32 14.14 -3.63
N GLY A 214 15.04 13.20 -4.52
CA GLY A 214 14.70 13.48 -5.92
C GLY A 214 13.45 14.34 -6.05
N GLY A 215 12.40 14.03 -5.28
CA GLY A 215 11.18 14.85 -5.21
C GLY A 215 11.45 16.25 -4.65
N TRP A 216 12.21 16.35 -3.56
CA TRP A 216 12.56 17.63 -2.96
C TRP A 216 13.42 18.51 -3.90
N TRP A 217 14.40 17.91 -4.58
CA TRP A 217 15.27 18.63 -5.51
C TRP A 217 14.48 19.19 -6.71
N ARG A 218 13.59 18.39 -7.26
CA ARG A 218 12.70 18.83 -8.35
C ARG A 218 11.81 20.00 -7.92
N ARG A 219 11.25 19.93 -6.72
CA ARG A 219 10.40 21.00 -6.16
C ARG A 219 11.15 22.34 -5.97
N ARG A 220 12.46 22.29 -5.76
CA ARG A 220 13.27 23.52 -5.68
C ARG A 220 13.59 24.14 -7.03
N ARG A 221 13.41 23.38 -8.11
CA ARG A 221 13.71 23.84 -9.48
C ARG A 221 12.45 24.25 -10.26
N ALA A 222 11.24 23.89 -9.80
CA ALA A 222 9.96 24.31 -10.33
C ALA A 222 9.47 25.60 -9.64
#